data_ce9b5a97d50cc12f7c868f242365166a
#
_entry.id   ce9b5a97d50cc12f7c868f242365166a
#
_cell.length_a   1.000
_cell.length_b   1.000
_cell.length_c   1.000
_cell.angle_alpha   90.00
_cell.angle_beta   90.00
_cell.angle_gamma   90.00
#
_symmetry.space_group_name_H-M   'P 1'
#
loop_
_entity.id
_entity.type
_entity.pdbx_description
1 polymer ?
#
loop_
_entity_poly.entity_id
_entity_poly.type
_entity_poly.pdbx_seq_one_letter_code
_entity_poly.pdbx_strand_id
1 'polypeptide(L)'
;MGKRIIAQRRGKGSPVFRAPSHRYRGNLEHVRVDGDEQVTGKVVQILHDPARSAPIARLRTSSGEERFMIVPEGVGEGEEVAYGESAPIKVGNTLPLRCIPEGMAICNIENNPGDGGKFARASGNYETLVTHEVDTDR
;
A
#
# COMPACT_ATOMS: atom_id res chain seq x y z
N MET A 1 38.54 14.42 -28.08
CA MET A 1 37.78 13.35 -27.40
C MET A 1 36.43 13.91 -26.96
N GLY A 2 35.33 13.24 -27.28
CA GLY A 2 33.98 13.69 -26.94
C GLY A 2 33.67 13.54 -25.44
N LYS A 3 32.69 14.32 -24.95
CA LYS A 3 32.18 14.18 -23.56
C LYS A 3 31.33 12.90 -23.44
N ARG A 4 31.35 12.28 -22.25
CA ARG A 4 30.49 11.13 -21.97
C ARG A 4 29.01 11.52 -22.03
N ILE A 5 28.21 10.74 -22.71
CA ILE A 5 26.75 10.89 -22.77
C ILE A 5 26.10 10.57 -21.41
N ILE A 6 24.86 11.03 -21.22
CA ILE A 6 24.11 10.85 -19.95
C ILE A 6 23.97 9.39 -19.58
N ALA A 7 23.69 8.49 -20.56
CA ALA A 7 23.56 7.06 -20.30
C ALA A 7 24.83 6.45 -19.69
N GLN A 8 26.01 6.83 -20.18
CA GLN A 8 27.29 6.40 -19.63
C GLN A 8 27.53 6.94 -18.20
N ARG A 9 27.07 8.15 -17.90
CA ARG A 9 27.15 8.74 -16.56
C ARG A 9 26.25 8.03 -15.58
N ARG A 10 25.02 7.67 -16.01
CA ARG A 10 24.09 6.88 -15.19
C ARG A 10 24.65 5.50 -14.87
N GLY A 11 25.24 4.83 -15.84
CA GLY A 11 25.84 3.50 -15.66
C GLY A 11 26.98 3.46 -14.63
N LYS A 12 27.64 4.58 -14.39
CA LYS A 12 28.68 4.70 -13.34
C LYS A 12 28.12 4.66 -11.92
N GLY A 13 26.83 4.90 -11.73
CA GLY A 13 26.20 4.91 -10.42
C GLY A 13 26.74 5.97 -9.45
N SER A 14 27.09 7.17 -9.98
CA SER A 14 27.49 8.31 -9.14
C SER A 14 26.33 8.72 -8.19
N PRO A 15 26.61 9.47 -7.10
CA PRO A 15 25.57 9.85 -6.12
C PRO A 15 24.35 10.53 -6.72
N VAL A 16 24.51 11.28 -7.82
CA VAL A 16 23.41 11.95 -8.54
C VAL A 16 22.41 10.94 -9.16
N PHE A 17 22.89 9.77 -9.55
CA PHE A 17 22.08 8.72 -10.20
C PHE A 17 21.77 7.53 -9.29
N ARG A 18 22.13 7.62 -8.02
CA ARG A 18 21.85 6.58 -7.02
C ARG A 18 20.59 6.91 -6.24
N ALA A 19 19.69 5.93 -6.12
CA ALA A 19 18.51 6.06 -5.26
C ALA A 19 18.93 6.27 -3.79
N PRO A 20 18.27 7.17 -3.04
CA PRO A 20 18.58 7.43 -1.64
C PRO A 20 18.00 6.34 -0.72
N SER A 21 18.38 5.07 -0.95
CA SER A 21 17.81 3.91 -0.24
C SER A 21 18.00 3.95 1.28
N HIS A 22 19.03 4.65 1.75
CA HIS A 22 19.27 4.88 3.18
C HIS A 22 18.19 5.74 3.86
N ARG A 23 17.35 6.43 3.10
CA ARG A 23 16.25 7.26 3.58
C ARG A 23 14.88 6.57 3.48
N TYR A 24 14.80 5.36 2.93
CA TYR A 24 13.56 4.62 2.83
C TYR A 24 13.01 4.30 4.21
N ARG A 25 11.69 4.47 4.39
CA ARG A 25 11.03 4.32 5.69
C ARG A 25 10.77 2.86 6.05
N GLY A 26 10.45 2.02 5.07
CA GLY A 26 10.21 0.61 5.29
C GLY A 26 9.36 -0.05 4.21
N ASN A 27 9.11 -1.33 4.40
CA ASN A 27 8.24 -2.10 3.54
C ASN A 27 6.77 -1.81 3.87
N LEU A 28 5.95 -1.85 2.82
CA LEU A 28 4.50 -1.75 2.93
C LEU A 28 3.91 -3.12 2.68
N GLU A 29 3.30 -3.67 3.69
CA GLU A 29 2.65 -4.97 3.63
C GLU A 29 1.31 -4.87 4.37
N HIS A 30 0.29 -5.53 3.83
CA HIS A 30 -0.98 -5.66 4.53
C HIS A 30 -0.79 -6.40 5.86
N VAL A 31 -1.56 -6.01 6.85
CA VAL A 31 -1.63 -6.77 8.11
C VAL A 31 -2.29 -8.10 7.80
N ARG A 32 -1.62 -9.19 8.12
CA ARG A 32 -2.21 -10.53 8.00
C ARG A 32 -3.23 -10.72 9.11
N VAL A 33 -4.39 -11.18 8.71
CA VAL A 33 -5.49 -11.50 9.61
C VAL A 33 -5.86 -12.95 9.36
N ASP A 34 -5.81 -13.76 10.38
CA ASP A 34 -6.17 -15.18 10.29
C ASP A 34 -7.64 -15.38 10.66
N GLY A 35 -8.38 -16.02 9.76
CA GLY A 35 -9.81 -16.32 9.96
C GLY A 35 -10.72 -15.09 9.94
N ASP A 36 -11.82 -15.16 10.69
CA ASP A 36 -12.87 -14.12 10.75
C ASP A 36 -12.52 -12.97 11.70
N GLU A 37 -11.30 -12.92 12.21
CA GLU A 37 -10.85 -11.86 13.12
C GLU A 37 -10.72 -10.54 12.39
N GLN A 38 -10.93 -9.46 13.13
CA GLN A 38 -10.69 -8.09 12.67
C GLN A 38 -9.54 -7.50 13.46
N VAL A 39 -8.54 -6.98 12.75
CA VAL A 39 -7.46 -6.20 13.36
C VAL A 39 -7.72 -4.73 13.09
N THR A 40 -7.76 -3.93 14.13
CA THR A 40 -7.87 -2.47 14.01
C THR A 40 -6.52 -1.81 14.20
N GLY A 41 -6.32 -0.70 13.53
CA GLY A 41 -5.11 0.12 13.68
C GLY A 41 -5.47 1.60 13.64
N LYS A 42 -4.67 2.39 14.34
CA LYS A 42 -4.79 3.85 14.31
C LYS A 42 -3.68 4.47 13.49
N VAL A 43 -4.03 5.39 12.60
CA VAL A 43 -3.07 6.20 11.85
C VAL A 43 -2.40 7.19 12.81
N VAL A 44 -1.13 6.95 13.10
CA VAL A 44 -0.36 7.80 14.03
C VAL A 44 0.17 9.03 13.33
N GLN A 45 0.70 8.86 12.12
CA GLN A 45 1.36 9.92 11.37
C GLN A 45 1.40 9.59 9.88
N ILE A 46 1.23 10.61 9.03
CA ILE A 46 1.42 10.50 7.59
C ILE A 46 2.81 11.02 7.22
N LEU A 47 3.55 10.25 6.44
CA LEU A 47 4.95 10.50 6.11
C LEU A 47 5.19 10.46 4.61
N HIS A 48 6.18 11.24 4.15
CA HIS A 48 6.76 11.09 2.84
C HIS A 48 7.83 9.99 2.86
N ASP A 49 7.80 9.10 1.86
CA ASP A 49 8.83 8.09 1.64
C ASP A 49 9.52 8.32 0.30
N PRO A 50 10.84 8.54 0.25
CA PRO A 50 11.58 8.73 -1.00
C PRO A 50 11.54 7.52 -1.94
N ALA A 51 11.16 6.34 -1.44
CA ALA A 51 11.05 5.11 -2.24
C ALA A 51 9.86 5.14 -3.22
N ARG A 52 8.89 6.01 -3.00
CA ARG A 52 7.60 5.99 -3.72
C ARG A 52 6.98 7.37 -3.86
N SER A 53 6.03 7.49 -4.79
CA SER A 53 5.29 8.73 -5.02
C SER A 53 4.11 8.92 -4.07
N ALA A 54 3.50 7.80 -3.59
CA ALA A 54 2.38 7.86 -2.67
C ALA A 54 2.83 8.15 -1.23
N PRO A 55 2.05 8.91 -0.44
CA PRO A 55 2.30 9.08 0.98
C PRO A 55 2.06 7.76 1.72
N ILE A 56 2.76 7.58 2.83
CA ILE A 56 2.61 6.43 3.70
C ILE A 56 2.14 6.85 5.09
N ALA A 57 1.37 6.00 5.74
CA ALA A 57 1.00 6.18 7.13
C ALA A 57 1.74 5.18 8.01
N ARG A 58 2.16 5.65 9.17
CA ARG A 58 2.55 4.79 10.28
C ARG A 58 1.30 4.43 11.08
N LEU A 59 1.00 3.14 11.10
CA LEU A 59 -0.11 2.58 11.86
C LEU A 59 0.40 1.99 13.16
N ARG A 60 -0.42 2.12 14.20
CA ARG A 60 -0.30 1.32 15.41
C ARG A 60 -1.51 0.41 15.51
N THR A 61 -1.27 -0.89 15.41
CA THR A 61 -2.32 -1.92 15.49
C THR A 61 -2.81 -2.09 16.93
N SER A 62 -3.96 -2.74 17.09
CA SER A 62 -4.51 -3.09 18.41
C SER A 62 -3.58 -4.00 19.21
N SER A 63 -2.72 -4.79 18.55
CA SER A 63 -1.67 -5.60 19.19
C SER A 63 -0.47 -4.78 19.67
N GLY A 64 -0.39 -3.50 19.37
CA GLY A 64 0.73 -2.62 19.69
C GLY A 64 1.87 -2.62 18.66
N GLU A 65 1.77 -3.39 17.59
CA GLU A 65 2.75 -3.37 16.50
C GLU A 65 2.64 -2.11 15.68
N GLU A 66 3.79 -1.62 15.20
CA GLU A 66 3.83 -0.53 14.23
C GLU A 66 4.04 -1.09 12.82
N ARG A 67 3.22 -0.62 11.88
CA ARG A 67 3.25 -1.00 10.48
C ARG A 67 3.15 0.23 9.58
N PHE A 68 3.56 0.09 8.32
CA PHE A 68 3.37 1.12 7.31
C PHE A 68 2.30 0.68 6.31
N MET A 69 1.42 1.62 5.93
CA MET A 69 0.45 1.43 4.86
C MET A 69 0.52 2.57 3.84
N ILE A 70 0.06 2.32 2.63
CA ILE A 70 -0.21 3.39 1.66
C ILE A 70 -1.48 4.13 2.10
N VAL A 71 -1.44 5.47 2.06
CA VAL A 71 -2.59 6.29 2.44
C VAL A 71 -3.47 6.51 1.23
N PRO A 72 -4.71 6.00 1.20
CA PRO A 72 -5.69 6.39 0.20
C PRO A 72 -6.20 7.81 0.45
N GLU A 73 -6.77 8.42 -0.58
CA GLU A 73 -7.42 9.73 -0.45
C GLU A 73 -8.58 9.67 0.57
N GLY A 74 -8.63 10.64 1.46
CA GLY A 74 -9.66 10.75 2.49
C GLY A 74 -9.30 10.15 3.85
N VAL A 75 -8.10 9.54 4.00
CA VAL A 75 -7.61 9.07 5.30
C VAL A 75 -6.67 10.08 5.92
N GLY A 76 -6.94 10.48 7.16
CA GLY A 76 -6.17 11.44 7.93
C GLY A 76 -5.46 10.85 9.16
N GLU A 77 -4.60 11.66 9.77
CA GLU A 77 -3.97 11.31 11.06
C GLU A 77 -5.01 11.21 12.17
N GLY A 78 -4.86 10.22 13.02
CA GLY A 78 -5.79 9.94 14.11
C GLY A 78 -6.98 9.06 13.75
N GLU A 79 -7.19 8.76 12.46
CA GLU A 79 -8.27 7.87 12.03
C GLU A 79 -7.97 6.41 12.33
N GLU A 80 -9.04 5.65 12.51
CA GLU A 80 -8.99 4.20 12.69
C GLU A 80 -9.25 3.51 11.35
N VAL A 81 -8.44 2.50 11.07
CA VAL A 81 -8.55 1.61 9.92
C VAL A 81 -8.67 0.17 10.40
N ALA A 82 -9.37 -0.65 9.63
CA ALA A 82 -9.63 -2.04 9.96
C ALA A 82 -9.14 -2.97 8.84
N TYR A 83 -8.66 -4.12 9.24
CA TYR A 83 -8.21 -5.20 8.39
C TYR A 83 -9.00 -6.47 8.70
N GLY A 84 -9.45 -7.19 7.69
CA GLY A 84 -10.13 -8.46 7.86
C GLY A 84 -11.45 -8.54 7.13
N GLU A 85 -12.03 -9.73 7.13
CA GLU A 85 -13.27 -10.03 6.40
C GLU A 85 -14.49 -9.31 6.99
N SER A 86 -14.52 -9.16 8.31
CA SER A 86 -15.58 -8.48 9.06
C SER A 86 -15.43 -6.96 9.13
N ALA A 87 -14.37 -6.40 8.51
CA ALA A 87 -14.15 -4.96 8.50
C ALA A 87 -15.26 -4.22 7.73
N PRO A 88 -15.72 -3.06 8.19
CA PRO A 88 -16.72 -2.28 7.48
C PRO A 88 -16.15 -1.75 6.15
N ILE A 89 -17.03 -1.61 5.15
CA ILE A 89 -16.67 -1.02 3.86
C ILE A 89 -16.52 0.50 4.03
N LYS A 90 -15.29 0.91 4.32
CA LYS A 90 -14.92 2.32 4.53
C LYS A 90 -13.56 2.60 3.89
N VAL A 91 -13.36 3.84 3.43
CA VAL A 91 -12.06 4.29 2.91
C VAL A 91 -10.96 4.05 3.95
N GLY A 92 -9.85 3.46 3.51
CA GLY A 92 -8.73 3.10 4.39
C GLY A 92 -8.77 1.68 4.94
N ASN A 93 -9.92 1.01 4.93
CA ASN A 93 -10.03 -0.36 5.38
C ASN A 93 -9.54 -1.35 4.31
N THR A 94 -9.03 -2.48 4.76
CA THR A 94 -8.51 -3.54 3.91
C THR A 94 -9.31 -4.81 4.12
N LEU A 95 -9.90 -5.30 3.03
CA LEU A 95 -10.76 -6.48 3.02
C LEU A 95 -10.32 -7.46 1.93
N PRO A 96 -10.66 -8.75 2.05
CA PRO A 96 -10.59 -9.68 0.93
C PRO A 96 -11.46 -9.19 -0.24
N LEU A 97 -10.99 -9.36 -1.47
CA LEU A 97 -11.71 -8.85 -2.66
C LEU A 97 -13.15 -9.37 -2.73
N ARG A 98 -13.40 -10.62 -2.32
CA ARG A 98 -14.74 -11.23 -2.29
C ARG A 98 -15.76 -10.48 -1.42
N CYS A 99 -15.28 -9.70 -0.44
CA CYS A 99 -16.13 -8.93 0.49
C CYS A 99 -16.36 -7.48 0.05
N ILE A 100 -15.70 -7.05 -1.02
CA ILE A 100 -15.82 -5.68 -1.52
C ILE A 100 -16.88 -5.65 -2.63
N PRO A 101 -17.87 -4.74 -2.58
CA PRO A 101 -18.87 -4.62 -3.62
C PRO A 101 -18.29 -4.29 -4.99
N GLU A 102 -18.93 -4.79 -6.04
CA GLU A 102 -18.62 -4.42 -7.41
C GLU A 102 -18.80 -2.91 -7.66
N GLY A 103 -17.99 -2.35 -8.53
CA GLY A 103 -17.97 -0.91 -8.84
C GLY A 103 -17.15 -0.06 -7.89
N MET A 104 -16.61 -0.61 -6.81
CA MET A 104 -15.77 0.13 -5.87
C MET A 104 -14.36 0.37 -6.40
N ALA A 105 -13.83 1.55 -6.10
CA ALA A 105 -12.42 1.88 -6.35
C ALA A 105 -11.55 1.29 -5.22
N ILE A 106 -10.51 0.57 -5.60
CA ILE A 106 -9.59 -0.12 -4.70
C ILE A 106 -8.15 0.19 -5.04
N CYS A 107 -7.25 0.09 -4.08
CA CYS A 107 -5.82 0.28 -4.27
C CYS A 107 -5.00 -0.69 -3.42
N ASN A 108 -3.70 -0.76 -3.67
CA ASN A 108 -2.75 -1.62 -2.98
C ASN A 108 -3.18 -3.11 -2.97
N ILE A 109 -3.46 -3.64 -4.16
CA ILE A 109 -4.04 -4.96 -4.35
C ILE A 109 -2.95 -6.02 -4.37
N GLU A 110 -3.20 -7.16 -3.75
CA GLU A 110 -2.34 -8.34 -3.81
C GLU A 110 -2.46 -9.06 -5.16
N ASN A 111 -1.34 -9.58 -5.67
CA ASN A 111 -1.33 -10.46 -6.84
C ASN A 111 -1.63 -11.92 -6.44
N ASN A 112 -1.04 -12.33 -5.33
CA ASN A 112 -1.33 -13.62 -4.69
C ASN A 112 -1.71 -13.37 -3.24
N PRO A 113 -2.61 -14.17 -2.67
CA PRO A 113 -2.98 -14.04 -1.27
C PRO A 113 -1.76 -14.00 -0.34
N GLY A 114 -1.68 -12.99 0.51
CA GLY A 114 -0.61 -12.83 1.50
C GLY A 114 0.71 -12.25 0.97
N ASP A 115 0.75 -11.70 -0.25
CA ASP A 115 1.97 -11.07 -0.80
C ASP A 115 2.17 -9.60 -0.38
N GLY A 116 1.23 -9.04 0.36
CA GLY A 116 1.35 -7.73 0.99
C GLY A 116 0.95 -6.53 0.14
N GLY A 117 0.47 -6.76 -1.08
CA GLY A 117 0.04 -5.72 -2.03
C GLY A 117 1.11 -5.35 -3.06
N LYS A 118 0.70 -5.29 -4.32
CA LYS A 118 1.58 -5.03 -5.47
C LYS A 118 1.01 -4.04 -6.48
N PHE A 119 -0.30 -4.06 -6.75
CA PHE A 119 -0.92 -3.23 -7.76
C PHE A 119 -1.49 -1.94 -7.17
N ALA A 120 -1.68 -0.91 -8.04
CA ALA A 120 -2.27 0.39 -7.69
C ALA A 120 -1.63 1.04 -6.45
N ARG A 121 -0.30 1.17 -6.46
CA ARG A 121 0.49 1.68 -5.31
C ARG A 121 1.06 3.07 -5.51
N ALA A 122 1.10 3.57 -6.75
CA ALA A 122 1.59 4.90 -7.04
C ALA A 122 0.54 5.97 -6.69
N SER A 123 0.98 7.20 -6.48
CA SER A 123 0.08 8.32 -6.19
C SER A 123 -0.97 8.50 -7.29
N GLY A 124 -2.24 8.62 -6.89
CA GLY A 124 -3.37 8.81 -7.79
C GLY A 124 -3.81 7.56 -8.56
N ASN A 125 -3.17 6.41 -8.35
CA ASN A 125 -3.55 5.16 -9.00
C ASN A 125 -4.60 4.42 -8.15
N TYR A 126 -5.61 3.92 -8.84
CA TYR A 126 -6.64 3.03 -8.30
C TYR A 126 -7.10 2.06 -9.39
N GLU A 127 -7.74 0.99 -8.99
CA GLU A 127 -8.42 0.06 -9.87
C GLU A 127 -9.89 -0.02 -9.47
N THR A 128 -10.75 -0.46 -10.38
CA THR A 128 -12.18 -0.64 -10.11
C THR A 128 -12.50 -2.12 -10.13
N LEU A 129 -13.12 -2.61 -9.08
CA LEU A 129 -13.64 -3.97 -9.04
C LEU A 129 -14.87 -4.06 -9.96
N VAL A 130 -14.75 -4.74 -11.09
CA VAL A 130 -15.81 -4.78 -12.11
C VAL A 130 -16.86 -5.83 -11.77
N THR A 131 -16.44 -7.06 -11.47
CA THR A 131 -17.33 -8.17 -11.20
C THR A 131 -16.65 -9.28 -10.42
N HIS A 132 -17.42 -10.11 -9.74
CA HIS A 132 -17.00 -11.34 -9.12
C HIS A 132 -17.48 -12.55 -9.95
N GLU A 133 -16.58 -13.46 -10.28
CA GLU A 133 -16.93 -14.74 -10.87
C GLU A 133 -17.10 -15.80 -9.77
N VAL A 134 -18.35 -16.03 -9.37
CA VAL A 134 -18.68 -16.92 -8.24
C VAL A 134 -18.25 -18.37 -8.48
N ASP A 135 -18.27 -18.82 -9.73
CA ASP A 135 -17.96 -20.22 -10.09
C ASP A 135 -16.44 -20.51 -10.12
N THR A 136 -15.60 -19.50 -10.23
CA THR A 136 -14.15 -19.66 -10.37
C THR A 136 -13.36 -19.01 -9.25
N ASP A 137 -14.04 -18.37 -8.30
CA ASP A 137 -13.44 -17.61 -7.18
C ASP A 137 -12.45 -16.51 -7.64
N ARG A 138 -12.77 -15.91 -8.81
CA ARG A 138 -11.98 -14.84 -9.47
C ARG A 138 -12.71 -13.50 -9.46
#